data_a5849300da1e8248a2e2025f50e6422e
#
_entry.id   a5849300da1e8248a2e2025f50e6422e
#
_cell.length_a   1.000
_cell.length_b   1.000
_cell.length_c   1.000
_cell.angle_alpha   90.00
_cell.angle_beta   90.00
_cell.angle_gamma   90.00
#
_symmetry.space_group_name_H-M   'P 1'
#
loop_
_entity.id
_entity.type
_entity.pdbx_description
1 polymer ?
#
loop_
_entity_poly.entity_id
_entity_poly.type
_entity_poly.pdbx_seq_one_letter_code
_entity_poly.pdbx_strand_id
1 'polypeptide(L)'
;MKGDAQPLIKFFDGSDKRFIIPLYQRNYDWKEENCEQLFQDLMKLHNNDRRSHFFGSIVSSIQSGTEDRFIIDGQQRITTVSLLLIAMVNAKKEGLIETTDNKLVEKIFKRYLVDEYQEDERKVKLKPIKKDMQAFDALLYKPKDQYIKESNVTRNHDFFYDKIIHCGLTIDELFETIKKLEVINIRLDEDDDPQLIFESLNSTGLDLSEADKIRNYLLMSLAPVEQDDLYTRYWNPIEEFTKYDPSSFVRDYLTMKQGKIGRIDKIYFIFKEYAEDISVDRATLLEDMHHYAKIYCQVDNAAIGSEKLNRKLNQIRTLDSTIAYPFFMAFFDYASKVGLVENEIYRVLDVIEAYWARRIICNLPSNALNKVFATLHRDVLNHVNKATDDSVPSYIDVLIYVLLKKGRSSVFPSDEEVRGDFKTRQVYK
;
A
#
# COMPACT_ATOMS: atom_id res chain seq x y z
N MET A 1 -17.75 22.21 -2.53
CA MET A 1 -18.03 21.07 -1.65
C MET A 1 -19.38 21.22 -0.95
N LYS A 2 -20.23 20.18 -1.00
CA LYS A 2 -21.55 20.14 -0.34
C LYS A 2 -21.67 18.88 0.49
N GLY A 3 -22.15 19.01 1.73
CA GLY A 3 -22.31 17.87 2.64
C GLY A 3 -23.71 17.86 3.27
N ASP A 4 -24.36 16.69 3.25
CA ASP A 4 -25.66 16.47 3.85
C ASP A 4 -25.73 15.13 4.58
N ALA A 5 -26.40 15.12 5.74
CA ALA A 5 -26.69 13.89 6.45
C ALA A 5 -27.89 13.19 5.80
N GLN A 6 -27.76 11.90 5.51
CA GLN A 6 -28.85 11.10 4.92
C GLN A 6 -28.75 9.64 5.32
N PRO A 7 -29.88 8.88 5.26
CA PRO A 7 -29.82 7.42 5.36
C PRO A 7 -28.87 6.82 4.33
N LEU A 8 -28.00 5.90 4.77
CA LEU A 8 -27.03 5.24 3.88
C LEU A 8 -27.71 4.57 2.68
N ILE A 9 -28.85 3.93 2.92
CA ILE A 9 -29.59 3.25 1.84
C ILE A 9 -30.05 4.22 0.74
N LYS A 10 -30.31 5.50 1.09
CA LYS A 10 -30.64 6.54 0.13
C LYS A 10 -29.43 6.94 -0.74
N PHE A 11 -28.23 6.78 -0.21
CA PHE A 11 -27.01 7.00 -0.98
C PHE A 11 -26.90 5.99 -2.12
N PHE A 12 -27.24 4.70 -1.88
CA PHE A 12 -27.25 3.65 -2.90
C PHE A 12 -28.41 3.76 -3.89
N ASP A 13 -29.50 4.44 -3.52
CA ASP A 13 -30.73 4.48 -4.28
C ASP A 13 -30.62 5.35 -5.55
N GLY A 14 -31.26 4.91 -6.63
CA GLY A 14 -31.37 5.59 -7.91
C GLY A 14 -30.87 4.73 -9.06
N SER A 15 -31.56 4.83 -10.22
CA SER A 15 -31.09 4.29 -11.48
C SER A 15 -29.87 5.06 -11.97
N ASP A 16 -29.06 4.45 -12.80
CA ASP A 16 -27.86 5.01 -13.44
C ASP A 16 -26.70 5.41 -12.48
N LYS A 17 -26.90 5.30 -11.16
CA LYS A 17 -25.84 5.55 -10.19
C LYS A 17 -24.87 4.38 -10.10
N ARG A 18 -23.62 4.65 -10.34
CA ARG A 18 -22.53 3.69 -10.18
C ARG A 18 -21.50 4.26 -9.22
N PHE A 19 -21.00 3.43 -8.32
CA PHE A 19 -19.96 3.77 -7.33
C PHE A 19 -18.66 3.13 -7.78
N ILE A 20 -17.69 3.95 -8.15
CA ILE A 20 -16.40 3.50 -8.66
C ILE A 20 -15.36 3.73 -7.56
N ILE A 21 -14.71 2.67 -7.12
CA ILE A 21 -13.54 2.77 -6.26
C ILE A 21 -12.33 2.94 -7.18
N PRO A 22 -11.68 4.13 -7.18
CA PRO A 22 -10.54 4.40 -8.05
C PRO A 22 -9.35 3.49 -7.75
N LEU A 23 -8.49 3.24 -8.73
CA LEU A 23 -7.35 2.34 -8.62
C LEU A 23 -6.28 2.81 -7.61
N TYR A 24 -6.22 4.10 -7.31
CA TYR A 24 -5.33 4.62 -6.29
C TYR A 24 -5.80 4.32 -4.86
N GLN A 25 -7.03 3.85 -4.68
CA GLN A 25 -7.52 3.40 -3.37
C GLN A 25 -6.93 2.03 -3.02
N ARG A 26 -6.87 1.71 -1.72
CA ARG A 26 -6.45 0.38 -1.27
C ARG A 26 -7.50 -0.69 -1.57
N ASN A 27 -7.09 -1.95 -1.62
CA ASN A 27 -7.98 -3.10 -1.63
C ASN A 27 -8.94 -3.05 -0.43
N TYR A 28 -10.04 -3.81 -0.53
CA TYR A 28 -10.92 -4.01 0.60
C TYR A 28 -10.17 -4.73 1.73
N ASP A 29 -9.95 -4.02 2.84
CA ASP A 29 -9.06 -4.47 3.91
C ASP A 29 -9.74 -4.60 5.28
N TRP A 30 -11.02 -4.29 5.39
CA TRP A 30 -11.75 -4.57 6.62
C TRP A 30 -11.70 -6.05 6.94
N LYS A 31 -11.49 -6.34 8.22
CA LYS A 31 -11.48 -7.70 8.77
C LYS A 31 -12.82 -8.04 9.42
N GLU A 32 -12.98 -9.27 9.83
CA GLU A 32 -14.18 -9.75 10.49
C GLU A 32 -14.53 -8.92 11.73
N GLU A 33 -13.54 -8.41 12.48
CA GLU A 33 -13.77 -7.55 13.66
C GLU A 33 -14.50 -6.25 13.29
N ASN A 34 -14.21 -5.66 12.14
CA ASN A 34 -14.90 -4.47 11.66
C ASN A 34 -16.36 -4.80 11.27
N CYS A 35 -16.57 -5.96 10.65
CA CYS A 35 -17.89 -6.46 10.28
C CYS A 35 -18.71 -6.85 11.53
N GLU A 36 -18.09 -7.46 12.53
CA GLU A 36 -18.70 -7.78 13.82
C GLU A 36 -19.18 -6.51 14.52
N GLN A 37 -18.35 -5.46 14.54
CA GLN A 37 -18.74 -4.17 15.14
C GLN A 37 -19.99 -3.59 14.43
N LEU A 38 -20.01 -3.58 13.10
CA LEU A 38 -21.18 -3.12 12.34
C LEU A 38 -22.42 -3.96 12.67
N PHE A 39 -22.29 -5.29 12.70
CA PHE A 39 -23.41 -6.18 12.98
C PHE A 39 -23.95 -6.00 14.39
N GLN A 40 -23.08 -5.85 15.38
CA GLN A 40 -23.46 -5.53 16.75
C GLN A 40 -24.18 -4.19 16.89
N ASP A 41 -23.74 -3.18 16.14
CA ASP A 41 -24.37 -1.87 16.14
C ASP A 41 -25.78 -1.94 15.50
N LEU A 42 -25.96 -2.75 14.46
CA LEU A 42 -27.27 -3.05 13.90
C LEU A 42 -28.17 -3.76 14.93
N MET A 43 -27.66 -4.77 15.64
CA MET A 43 -28.44 -5.46 16.67
C MET A 43 -28.84 -4.53 17.83
N LYS A 44 -27.94 -3.66 18.29
CA LYS A 44 -28.25 -2.62 19.29
C LYS A 44 -29.28 -1.62 18.76
N LEU A 45 -29.19 -1.26 17.50
CA LEU A 45 -30.11 -0.35 16.84
C LEU A 45 -31.53 -0.93 16.75
N HIS A 46 -31.63 -2.24 16.45
CA HIS A 46 -32.89 -2.99 16.45
C HIS A 46 -33.47 -3.11 17.87
N ASN A 47 -32.69 -3.68 18.79
CA ASN A 47 -33.15 -4.04 20.13
C ASN A 47 -33.51 -2.83 21.03
N ASN A 48 -32.80 -1.68 20.83
CA ASN A 48 -33.00 -0.48 21.63
C ASN A 48 -33.94 0.54 20.99
N ASP A 49 -34.56 0.21 19.86
CA ASP A 49 -35.43 1.09 19.05
C ASP A 49 -34.84 2.50 18.83
N ARG A 50 -33.53 2.55 18.60
CA ARG A 50 -32.88 3.82 18.28
C ARG A 50 -33.33 4.33 16.92
N ARG A 51 -33.44 5.65 16.78
CA ARG A 51 -33.92 6.28 15.55
C ARG A 51 -32.91 6.18 14.40
N SER A 52 -31.63 6.33 14.70
CA SER A 52 -30.55 6.23 13.73
C SER A 52 -29.21 5.89 14.37
N HIS A 53 -28.25 5.53 13.54
CA HIS A 53 -26.86 5.29 13.90
C HIS A 53 -25.95 5.92 12.88
N PHE A 54 -25.05 6.79 13.33
CA PHE A 54 -24.07 7.43 12.45
C PHE A 54 -22.97 6.44 12.05
N PHE A 55 -22.88 6.15 10.76
CA PHE A 55 -21.95 5.16 10.20
C PHE A 55 -20.66 5.80 9.61
N GLY A 56 -20.58 7.11 9.58
CA GLY A 56 -19.41 7.86 9.10
C GLY A 56 -19.70 8.76 7.90
N SER A 57 -18.65 9.24 7.25
CA SER A 57 -18.74 10.06 6.05
C SER A 57 -18.46 9.25 4.79
N ILE A 58 -19.02 9.66 3.66
CA ILE A 58 -18.69 9.17 2.33
C ILE A 58 -18.38 10.40 1.49
N VAL A 59 -17.20 10.44 0.89
CA VAL A 59 -16.76 11.52 0.01
C VAL A 59 -16.70 11.00 -1.42
N SER A 60 -17.35 11.72 -2.32
CA SER A 60 -17.38 11.36 -3.74
C SER A 60 -17.30 12.57 -4.65
N SER A 61 -16.73 12.38 -5.84
CA SER A 61 -16.86 13.30 -6.97
C SER A 61 -17.72 12.67 -8.05
N ILE A 62 -18.36 13.48 -8.87
CA ILE A 62 -19.15 13.02 -10.02
C ILE A 62 -18.39 13.43 -11.27
N GLN A 63 -18.23 12.51 -12.20
CA GLN A 63 -17.61 12.82 -13.48
C GLN A 63 -18.61 13.57 -14.36
N SER A 64 -18.18 14.71 -14.91
CA SER A 64 -19.01 15.50 -15.85
C SER A 64 -19.58 14.65 -16.98
N GLY A 65 -20.89 14.75 -17.17
CA GLY A 65 -21.61 14.00 -18.21
C GLY A 65 -22.00 12.56 -17.86
N THR A 66 -21.75 12.11 -16.63
CA THR A 66 -22.16 10.79 -16.14
C THR A 66 -22.79 10.89 -14.75
N GLU A 67 -23.44 9.81 -14.29
CA GLU A 67 -23.86 9.62 -12.89
C GLU A 67 -22.87 8.77 -12.09
N ASP A 68 -21.70 8.49 -12.68
CA ASP A 68 -20.63 7.73 -12.05
C ASP A 68 -20.03 8.53 -10.89
N ARG A 69 -19.99 7.92 -9.70
CA ARG A 69 -19.47 8.51 -8.46
C ARG A 69 -18.16 7.86 -8.10
N PHE A 70 -17.10 8.62 -8.22
CA PHE A 70 -15.76 8.21 -7.78
C PHE A 70 -15.65 8.39 -6.28
N ILE A 71 -15.43 7.29 -5.56
CA ILE A 71 -15.36 7.29 -4.09
C ILE A 71 -13.96 7.70 -3.64
N ILE A 72 -13.87 8.85 -2.99
CA ILE A 72 -12.62 9.43 -2.48
C ILE A 72 -12.37 8.97 -1.04
N ASP A 73 -13.43 8.89 -0.23
CA ASP A 73 -13.39 8.29 1.11
C ASP A 73 -14.68 7.52 1.39
N GLY A 74 -14.59 6.53 2.29
CA GLY A 74 -15.73 5.67 2.66
C GLY A 74 -15.84 4.39 1.86
N GLN A 75 -14.87 4.04 1.01
CA GLN A 75 -14.87 2.82 0.19
C GLN A 75 -15.09 1.53 1.00
N GLN A 76 -14.42 1.40 2.15
CA GLN A 76 -14.56 0.22 3.01
C GLN A 76 -16.01 0.08 3.51
N ARG A 77 -16.64 1.19 3.92
CA ARG A 77 -18.03 1.24 4.39
C ARG A 77 -19.01 0.83 3.33
N ILE A 78 -18.88 1.40 2.11
CA ILE A 78 -19.74 1.08 0.96
C ILE A 78 -19.62 -0.39 0.60
N THR A 79 -18.38 -0.90 0.50
CA THR A 79 -18.14 -2.31 0.18
C THR A 79 -18.76 -3.22 1.23
N THR A 80 -18.53 -2.95 2.52
CA THR A 80 -19.05 -3.76 3.62
C THR A 80 -20.57 -3.83 3.63
N VAL A 81 -21.26 -2.70 3.42
CA VAL A 81 -22.73 -2.71 3.36
C VAL A 81 -23.23 -3.43 2.11
N SER A 82 -22.53 -3.31 0.98
CA SER A 82 -22.86 -4.11 -0.20
C SER A 82 -22.74 -5.61 0.07
N LEU A 83 -21.69 -6.06 0.78
CA LEU A 83 -21.51 -7.46 1.17
C LEU A 83 -22.61 -7.93 2.12
N LEU A 84 -23.02 -7.11 3.09
CA LEU A 84 -24.15 -7.40 3.96
C LEU A 84 -25.45 -7.59 3.17
N LEU A 85 -25.73 -6.70 2.20
CA LEU A 85 -26.92 -6.82 1.35
C LEU A 85 -26.87 -8.06 0.43
N ILE A 86 -25.68 -8.40 -0.11
CA ILE A 86 -25.50 -9.62 -0.91
C ILE A 86 -25.73 -10.87 -0.02
N ALA A 87 -25.21 -10.89 1.20
CA ALA A 87 -25.39 -11.99 2.14
C ALA A 87 -26.89 -12.21 2.47
N MET A 88 -27.67 -11.14 2.66
CA MET A 88 -29.12 -11.21 2.86
C MET A 88 -29.83 -11.84 1.65
N VAL A 89 -29.47 -11.41 0.44
CA VAL A 89 -30.04 -11.94 -0.81
C VAL A 89 -29.71 -13.42 -0.95
N ASN A 90 -28.45 -13.82 -0.68
CA ASN A 90 -28.00 -15.20 -0.83
C ASN A 90 -28.64 -16.12 0.24
N ALA A 91 -28.71 -15.69 1.50
CA ALA A 91 -29.38 -16.45 2.57
C ALA A 91 -30.86 -16.72 2.25
N LYS A 92 -31.55 -15.75 1.66
CA LYS A 92 -32.95 -15.97 1.23
C LYS A 92 -33.07 -16.89 0.03
N LYS A 93 -32.21 -16.76 -0.98
CA LYS A 93 -32.20 -17.66 -2.12
C LYS A 93 -32.03 -19.12 -1.71
N GLU A 94 -31.27 -19.37 -0.65
CA GLU A 94 -31.06 -20.71 -0.07
C GLU A 94 -32.18 -21.13 0.91
N GLY A 95 -33.15 -20.27 1.17
CA GLY A 95 -34.30 -20.57 2.03
C GLY A 95 -33.99 -20.60 3.53
N LEU A 96 -32.85 -20.01 3.97
CA LEU A 96 -32.37 -20.08 5.35
C LEU A 96 -32.84 -18.92 6.24
N ILE A 97 -33.52 -17.92 5.65
CA ILE A 97 -34.10 -16.79 6.39
C ILE A 97 -35.48 -16.45 5.82
N GLU A 98 -36.37 -16.00 6.70
CA GLU A 98 -37.75 -15.66 6.33
C GLU A 98 -37.89 -14.20 5.90
N THR A 99 -38.94 -13.91 5.13
CA THR A 99 -39.42 -12.56 4.76
C THR A 99 -40.93 -12.57 4.65
N THR A 100 -41.55 -11.49 5.08
CA THR A 100 -43.00 -11.25 4.89
C THR A 100 -43.31 -10.64 3.52
N ASP A 101 -42.34 -9.91 2.92
CA ASP A 101 -42.44 -9.32 1.60
C ASP A 101 -41.56 -10.10 0.57
N ASN A 102 -42.16 -10.99 -0.19
CA ASN A 102 -41.49 -11.78 -1.20
C ASN A 102 -40.77 -10.94 -2.27
N LYS A 103 -41.15 -9.66 -2.45
CA LYS A 103 -40.52 -8.74 -3.40
C LYS A 103 -39.35 -7.98 -2.80
N LEU A 104 -39.18 -8.02 -1.47
CA LEU A 104 -38.14 -7.24 -0.81
C LEU A 104 -36.73 -7.62 -1.26
N VAL A 105 -36.46 -8.91 -1.37
CA VAL A 105 -35.13 -9.41 -1.79
C VAL A 105 -34.81 -9.04 -3.24
N GLU A 106 -35.79 -9.17 -4.11
CA GLU A 106 -35.66 -8.71 -5.51
C GLU A 106 -35.41 -7.20 -5.57
N LYS A 107 -36.13 -6.43 -4.74
CA LYS A 107 -35.94 -4.99 -4.63
C LYS A 107 -34.54 -4.65 -4.10
N ILE A 108 -34.04 -5.36 -3.07
CA ILE A 108 -32.67 -5.17 -2.56
C ILE A 108 -31.66 -5.40 -3.69
N PHE A 109 -31.79 -6.52 -4.40
CA PHE A 109 -30.88 -6.87 -5.48
C PHE A 109 -30.91 -5.84 -6.62
N LYS A 110 -32.08 -5.55 -7.18
CA LYS A 110 -32.24 -4.71 -8.36
C LYS A 110 -32.11 -3.22 -8.10
N ARG A 111 -32.29 -2.75 -6.86
CA ARG A 111 -32.26 -1.32 -6.55
C ARG A 111 -30.93 -0.86 -5.95
N TYR A 112 -30.25 -1.73 -5.19
CA TYR A 112 -29.07 -1.35 -4.42
C TYR A 112 -27.78 -2.04 -4.87
N LEU A 113 -27.87 -3.21 -5.49
CA LEU A 113 -26.69 -3.98 -5.88
C LEU A 113 -26.45 -3.98 -7.40
N VAL A 114 -27.56 -4.08 -8.17
CA VAL A 114 -27.49 -4.24 -9.62
C VAL A 114 -28.49 -3.27 -10.27
N ASP A 115 -28.09 -2.67 -11.38
CA ASP A 115 -29.00 -1.89 -12.22
C ASP A 115 -29.42 -2.74 -13.43
N GLU A 116 -30.67 -3.19 -13.47
CA GLU A 116 -31.16 -4.05 -14.53
C GLU A 116 -31.33 -3.35 -15.88
N TYR A 117 -31.29 -2.00 -15.90
CA TYR A 117 -31.38 -1.20 -17.14
C TYR A 117 -30.00 -0.98 -17.78
N GLN A 118 -28.93 -1.39 -17.12
CA GLN A 118 -27.57 -1.32 -17.63
C GLN A 118 -27.08 -2.68 -18.13
N GLU A 119 -26.17 -2.67 -19.07
CA GLU A 119 -25.55 -3.87 -19.64
C GLU A 119 -24.09 -4.01 -19.18
N ASP A 120 -23.54 -5.22 -19.32
CA ASP A 120 -22.16 -5.56 -19.04
C ASP A 120 -21.66 -5.12 -17.65
N GLU A 121 -20.47 -4.56 -17.59
CA GLU A 121 -19.83 -4.10 -16.36
C GLU A 121 -20.58 -2.96 -15.66
N ARG A 122 -21.43 -2.22 -16.35
CA ARG A 122 -22.25 -1.14 -15.77
C ARG A 122 -23.40 -1.65 -14.94
N LYS A 123 -23.74 -2.90 -15.09
CA LYS A 123 -24.86 -3.53 -14.38
C LYS A 123 -24.64 -3.58 -12.87
N VAL A 124 -23.40 -3.79 -12.40
CA VAL A 124 -23.08 -3.80 -10.97
C VAL A 124 -22.85 -2.39 -10.48
N LYS A 125 -23.60 -1.98 -9.45
CA LYS A 125 -23.56 -0.60 -8.94
C LYS A 125 -22.25 -0.24 -8.25
N LEU A 126 -21.64 -1.17 -7.50
CA LEU A 126 -20.32 -0.97 -6.92
C LEU A 126 -19.28 -1.62 -7.83
N LYS A 127 -18.37 -0.81 -8.35
CA LYS A 127 -17.15 -1.26 -9.05
C LYS A 127 -15.96 -1.19 -8.07
N PRO A 128 -15.60 -2.31 -7.40
CA PRO A 128 -14.38 -2.38 -6.62
C PRO A 128 -13.13 -2.29 -7.50
N ILE A 129 -11.96 -2.20 -6.88
CA ILE A 129 -10.70 -2.30 -7.60
C ILE A 129 -10.50 -3.73 -8.17
N LYS A 130 -9.61 -3.87 -9.17
CA LYS A 130 -9.47 -5.12 -9.99
C LYS A 130 -9.32 -6.40 -9.15
N LYS A 131 -8.55 -6.37 -8.06
CA LYS A 131 -8.32 -7.56 -7.21
C LYS A 131 -9.59 -8.01 -6.46
N ASP A 132 -10.41 -7.06 -6.03
CA ASP A 132 -11.64 -7.34 -5.28
C ASP A 132 -12.82 -7.62 -6.20
N MET A 133 -12.80 -7.11 -7.45
CA MET A 133 -13.91 -7.21 -8.40
C MET A 133 -14.29 -8.65 -8.72
N GLN A 134 -13.30 -9.52 -8.94
CA GLN A 134 -13.57 -10.93 -9.25
C GLN A 134 -14.28 -11.66 -8.10
N ALA A 135 -13.88 -11.37 -6.85
CA ALA A 135 -14.53 -11.93 -5.68
C ALA A 135 -15.95 -11.35 -5.50
N PHE A 136 -16.11 -10.04 -5.71
CA PHE A 136 -17.40 -9.37 -5.61
C PHE A 136 -18.42 -9.88 -6.64
N ASP A 137 -18.00 -10.03 -7.91
CA ASP A 137 -18.82 -10.58 -8.98
C ASP A 137 -19.18 -12.05 -8.72
N ALA A 138 -18.24 -12.83 -8.16
CA ALA A 138 -18.53 -14.22 -7.81
C ALA A 138 -19.67 -14.32 -6.78
N LEU A 139 -19.72 -13.44 -5.77
CA LEU A 139 -20.78 -13.41 -4.77
C LEU A 139 -22.16 -13.07 -5.34
N LEU A 140 -22.20 -12.27 -6.42
CA LEU A 140 -23.45 -11.87 -7.08
C LEU A 140 -23.99 -12.94 -8.05
N TYR A 141 -23.08 -13.62 -8.79
CA TYR A 141 -23.46 -14.37 -9.98
C TYR A 141 -23.03 -15.83 -9.99
N LYS A 142 -22.14 -16.26 -9.10
CA LYS A 142 -21.62 -17.63 -9.09
C LYS A 142 -22.17 -18.44 -7.92
N PRO A 143 -22.20 -19.78 -8.03
CA PRO A 143 -22.50 -20.64 -6.90
C PRO A 143 -21.36 -20.62 -5.87
N LYS A 144 -21.69 -20.96 -4.62
CA LYS A 144 -20.81 -20.85 -3.45
C LYS A 144 -19.48 -21.62 -3.54
N ASP A 145 -19.45 -22.71 -4.29
CA ASP A 145 -18.24 -23.50 -4.55
C ASP A 145 -17.21 -22.78 -5.46
N GLN A 146 -17.64 -21.72 -6.16
CA GLN A 146 -16.79 -20.89 -7.02
C GLN A 146 -16.39 -19.55 -6.36
N TYR A 147 -16.65 -19.36 -5.07
CA TYR A 147 -16.24 -18.15 -4.36
C TYR A 147 -14.72 -18.15 -4.10
N ILE A 148 -14.11 -16.97 -4.19
CA ILE A 148 -12.67 -16.77 -3.97
C ILE A 148 -12.41 -16.63 -2.46
N LYS A 149 -12.13 -17.74 -1.79
CA LYS A 149 -12.05 -17.84 -0.31
C LYS A 149 -10.91 -17.02 0.31
N GLU A 150 -9.85 -16.76 -0.43
CA GLU A 150 -8.68 -16.00 0.01
C GLU A 150 -8.95 -14.48 0.11
N SER A 151 -10.02 -14.01 -0.54
CA SER A 151 -10.39 -12.59 -0.55
C SER A 151 -11.10 -12.18 0.74
N ASN A 152 -10.76 -11.01 1.30
CA ASN A 152 -11.50 -10.40 2.40
C ASN A 152 -12.95 -10.10 2.01
N VAL A 153 -13.22 -9.85 0.73
CA VAL A 153 -14.58 -9.67 0.18
C VAL A 153 -15.42 -10.92 0.47
N THR A 154 -14.90 -12.11 0.17
CA THR A 154 -15.60 -13.37 0.40
C THR A 154 -15.70 -13.69 1.89
N ARG A 155 -14.61 -13.53 2.65
CA ARG A 155 -14.59 -13.81 4.11
C ARG A 155 -15.64 -12.98 4.84
N ASN A 156 -15.70 -11.69 4.56
CA ASN A 156 -16.65 -10.80 5.22
C ASN A 156 -18.09 -11.02 4.74
N HIS A 157 -18.32 -11.42 3.48
CA HIS A 157 -19.62 -11.90 3.03
C HIS A 157 -20.05 -13.14 3.81
N ASP A 158 -19.19 -14.15 3.94
CA ASP A 158 -19.49 -15.40 4.63
C ASP A 158 -19.71 -15.15 6.13
N PHE A 159 -18.98 -14.22 6.73
CA PHE A 159 -19.21 -13.75 8.08
C PHE A 159 -20.63 -13.17 8.23
N PHE A 160 -21.05 -12.25 7.37
CA PHE A 160 -22.40 -11.70 7.43
C PHE A 160 -23.47 -12.75 7.15
N TYR A 161 -23.22 -13.63 6.21
CA TYR A 161 -24.12 -14.72 5.89
C TYR A 161 -24.39 -15.60 7.12
N ASP A 162 -23.33 -16.00 7.83
CA ASP A 162 -23.47 -16.79 9.06
C ASP A 162 -24.24 -16.01 10.17
N LYS A 163 -23.88 -14.75 10.39
CA LYS A 163 -24.59 -13.91 11.37
C LYS A 163 -26.07 -13.74 11.04
N ILE A 164 -26.44 -13.55 9.78
CA ILE A 164 -27.81 -13.34 9.31
C ILE A 164 -28.66 -14.57 9.58
N ILE A 165 -28.18 -15.75 9.27
CA ILE A 165 -28.98 -16.98 9.45
C ILE A 165 -29.15 -17.37 10.93
N HIS A 166 -28.34 -16.81 11.85
CA HIS A 166 -28.39 -17.10 13.28
C HIS A 166 -28.89 -15.95 14.15
N CYS A 167 -29.19 -14.76 13.58
CA CYS A 167 -29.57 -13.60 14.40
C CYS A 167 -31.03 -13.62 14.90
N GLY A 168 -31.87 -14.51 14.36
CA GLY A 168 -33.28 -14.62 14.72
C GLY A 168 -34.20 -13.52 14.17
N LEU A 169 -33.69 -12.64 13.30
CA LEU A 169 -34.47 -11.60 12.61
C LEU A 169 -34.89 -12.07 11.23
N THR A 170 -36.01 -11.55 10.76
CA THR A 170 -36.41 -11.64 9.34
C THR A 170 -35.59 -10.68 8.48
N ILE A 171 -35.60 -10.89 7.15
CA ILE A 171 -34.97 -9.94 6.22
C ILE A 171 -35.60 -8.55 6.33
N ASP A 172 -36.91 -8.50 6.54
CA ASP A 172 -37.65 -7.23 6.67
C ASP A 172 -37.14 -6.43 7.87
N GLU A 173 -37.03 -7.05 9.04
CA GLU A 173 -36.52 -6.41 10.27
C GLU A 173 -35.05 -5.95 10.13
N LEU A 174 -34.22 -6.81 9.55
CA LEU A 174 -32.82 -6.48 9.33
C LEU A 174 -32.67 -5.32 8.32
N PHE A 175 -33.44 -5.34 7.23
CA PHE A 175 -33.40 -4.27 6.23
C PHE A 175 -33.95 -2.94 6.77
N GLU A 176 -35.05 -2.96 7.56
CA GLU A 176 -35.53 -1.76 8.24
C GLU A 176 -34.48 -1.20 9.23
N THR A 177 -33.69 -2.08 9.85
CA THR A 177 -32.58 -1.65 10.72
C THR A 177 -31.44 -1.02 9.92
N ILE A 178 -31.06 -1.59 8.77
CA ILE A 178 -30.04 -1.01 7.87
C ILE A 178 -30.46 0.37 7.36
N LYS A 179 -31.74 0.63 7.12
CA LYS A 179 -32.24 1.95 6.73
C LYS A 179 -32.01 3.03 7.79
N LYS A 180 -31.82 2.66 9.06
CA LYS A 180 -31.51 3.60 10.14
C LYS A 180 -30.01 3.99 10.21
N LEU A 181 -29.15 3.38 9.39
CA LEU A 181 -27.75 3.83 9.23
C LEU A 181 -27.72 5.18 8.50
N GLU A 182 -27.04 6.16 9.11
CA GLU A 182 -26.87 7.49 8.53
C GLU A 182 -25.42 7.76 8.17
N VAL A 183 -25.22 8.48 7.08
CA VAL A 183 -23.91 8.94 6.61
C VAL A 183 -23.94 10.44 6.33
N ILE A 184 -22.79 11.09 6.46
CA ILE A 184 -22.56 12.40 5.86
C ILE A 184 -22.10 12.18 4.43
N ASN A 185 -22.94 12.49 3.47
CA ASN A 185 -22.62 12.44 2.05
C ASN A 185 -21.97 13.76 1.64
N ILE A 186 -20.67 13.73 1.36
CA ILE A 186 -19.89 14.87 0.91
C ILE A 186 -19.64 14.74 -0.59
N ARG A 187 -20.14 15.70 -1.36
CA ARG A 187 -19.92 15.79 -2.81
C ARG A 187 -18.92 16.89 -3.11
N LEU A 188 -17.90 16.56 -3.87
CA LEU A 188 -16.92 17.50 -4.37
C LEU A 188 -17.44 18.15 -5.65
N ASP A 189 -17.25 19.43 -5.75
CA ASP A 189 -17.47 20.23 -6.96
C ASP A 189 -16.17 20.24 -7.81
N GLU A 190 -16.24 20.70 -9.06
CA GLU A 190 -15.09 20.74 -9.99
C GLU A 190 -13.90 21.59 -9.49
N ASP A 191 -14.20 22.62 -8.68
CA ASP A 191 -13.20 23.53 -8.11
C ASP A 191 -12.54 22.99 -6.82
N ASP A 192 -13.03 21.89 -6.27
CA ASP A 192 -12.47 21.30 -5.06
C ASP A 192 -11.22 20.46 -5.40
N ASP A 193 -10.20 20.53 -4.55
CA ASP A 193 -9.03 19.66 -4.64
C ASP A 193 -9.28 18.34 -3.87
N PRO A 194 -9.50 17.21 -4.57
CA PRO A 194 -9.77 15.94 -3.91
C PRO A 194 -8.63 15.48 -3.00
N GLN A 195 -7.37 15.82 -3.33
CA GLN A 195 -6.19 15.42 -2.57
C GLN A 195 -6.15 16.12 -1.21
N LEU A 196 -6.36 17.44 -1.17
CA LEU A 196 -6.39 18.20 0.08
C LEU A 196 -7.53 17.76 1.00
N ILE A 197 -8.69 17.47 0.42
CA ILE A 197 -9.85 17.00 1.17
C ILE A 197 -9.59 15.60 1.74
N PHE A 198 -9.03 14.71 0.92
CA PHE A 198 -8.65 13.36 1.34
C PHE A 198 -7.61 13.39 2.48
N GLU A 199 -6.56 14.21 2.38
CA GLU A 199 -5.56 14.41 3.44
C GLU A 199 -6.21 14.90 4.75
N SER A 200 -7.13 15.85 4.65
CA SER A 200 -7.84 16.45 5.78
C SER A 200 -8.70 15.43 6.53
N LEU A 201 -9.45 14.62 5.79
CA LEU A 201 -10.37 13.64 6.36
C LEU A 201 -9.66 12.42 6.94
N ASN A 202 -8.58 11.95 6.30
CA ASN A 202 -7.81 10.82 6.79
C ASN A 202 -6.94 11.14 8.02
N SER A 203 -6.80 12.43 8.37
CA SER A 203 -6.13 12.81 9.63
C SER A 203 -6.91 12.36 10.88
N THR A 204 -8.18 11.97 10.76
CA THR A 204 -9.08 11.63 11.87
C THR A 204 -9.66 10.20 11.80
N GLY A 205 -9.30 9.39 10.77
CA GLY A 205 -9.85 8.05 10.52
C GLY A 205 -8.87 6.89 10.76
N LEU A 206 -9.22 5.71 10.24
CA LEU A 206 -8.33 4.54 10.22
C LEU A 206 -7.08 4.88 9.39
N ASP A 207 -5.91 4.79 10.02
CA ASP A 207 -4.64 5.19 9.44
C ASP A 207 -4.37 4.46 8.12
N LEU A 208 -4.31 5.25 7.05
CA LEU A 208 -3.72 4.80 5.79
C LEU A 208 -2.22 4.59 6.00
N SER A 209 -1.68 3.55 5.38
CA SER A 209 -0.24 3.41 5.33
C SER A 209 0.38 4.64 4.62
N GLU A 210 1.61 4.93 4.95
CA GLU A 210 2.33 6.02 4.26
C GLU A 210 2.43 5.78 2.75
N ALA A 211 2.54 4.51 2.34
CA ALA A 211 2.53 4.11 0.93
C ALA A 211 1.18 4.39 0.25
N ASP A 212 0.05 4.17 0.93
CA ASP A 212 -1.27 4.49 0.39
C ASP A 212 -1.43 5.99 0.14
N LYS A 213 -0.95 6.83 1.09
CA LYS A 213 -0.96 8.28 0.94
C LYS A 213 -0.11 8.73 -0.26
N ILE A 214 1.06 8.10 -0.45
CA ILE A 214 1.96 8.39 -1.59
C ILE A 214 1.32 7.96 -2.91
N ARG A 215 0.72 6.78 -2.97
CA ARG A 215 -0.02 6.32 -4.16
C ARG A 215 -1.14 7.30 -4.53
N ASN A 216 -1.91 7.72 -3.55
CA ASN A 216 -2.98 8.69 -3.75
C ASN A 216 -2.44 10.02 -4.27
N TYR A 217 -1.36 10.55 -3.67
CA TYR A 217 -0.70 11.77 -4.13
C TYR A 217 -0.25 11.68 -5.59
N LEU A 218 0.30 10.53 -5.99
CA LEU A 218 0.79 10.34 -7.35
C LEU A 218 -0.32 10.18 -8.40
N LEU A 219 -1.47 9.60 -8.03
CA LEU A 219 -2.47 9.16 -9.01
C LEU A 219 -3.80 9.91 -8.96
N MET A 220 -4.20 10.45 -7.79
CA MET A 220 -5.57 10.94 -7.58
C MET A 220 -6.02 12.05 -8.53
N SER A 221 -5.15 12.98 -8.91
CA SER A 221 -5.50 14.12 -9.77
C SER A 221 -5.30 13.87 -11.28
N LEU A 222 -5.04 12.63 -11.67
CA LEU A 222 -4.89 12.24 -13.08
C LEU A 222 -6.23 11.82 -13.68
N ALA A 223 -6.33 11.89 -15.01
CA ALA A 223 -7.48 11.34 -15.72
C ALA A 223 -7.57 9.81 -15.53
N PRO A 224 -8.78 9.21 -15.49
CA PRO A 224 -8.96 7.79 -15.20
C PRO A 224 -8.13 6.83 -16.08
N VAL A 225 -7.98 7.15 -17.37
CA VAL A 225 -7.16 6.36 -18.31
C VAL A 225 -5.68 6.42 -17.94
N GLU A 226 -5.19 7.59 -17.59
CA GLU A 226 -3.81 7.80 -17.15
C GLU A 226 -3.54 7.16 -15.78
N GLN A 227 -4.51 7.23 -14.86
CA GLN A 227 -4.44 6.51 -13.58
C GLN A 227 -4.26 5.01 -13.78
N ASP A 228 -5.06 4.38 -14.67
CA ASP A 228 -4.99 2.94 -14.95
C ASP A 228 -3.65 2.55 -15.58
N ASP A 229 -3.16 3.36 -16.51
CA ASP A 229 -1.86 3.13 -17.17
C ASP A 229 -0.71 3.20 -16.17
N LEU A 230 -0.60 4.30 -15.41
CA LEU A 230 0.50 4.50 -14.45
C LEU A 230 0.43 3.52 -13.27
N TYR A 231 -0.77 3.22 -12.78
CA TYR A 231 -0.95 2.21 -11.75
C TYR A 231 -0.49 0.84 -12.24
N THR A 232 -0.95 0.41 -13.40
CA THR A 232 -0.67 -0.93 -13.94
C THR A 232 0.79 -1.09 -14.36
N ARG A 233 1.38 -0.04 -14.95
CA ARG A 233 2.74 -0.07 -15.47
C ARG A 233 3.81 0.08 -14.38
N TYR A 234 3.54 0.88 -13.37
CA TYR A 234 4.56 1.26 -12.40
C TYR A 234 4.18 0.92 -10.95
N TRP A 235 3.03 1.42 -10.43
CA TRP A 235 2.75 1.29 -9.01
C TRP A 235 2.45 -0.16 -8.56
N ASN A 236 1.62 -0.89 -9.29
CA ASN A 236 1.34 -2.29 -8.97
C ASN A 236 2.61 -3.17 -8.99
N PRO A 237 3.52 -3.06 -9.99
CA PRO A 237 4.83 -3.70 -9.91
C PRO A 237 5.67 -3.26 -8.71
N ILE A 238 5.65 -1.97 -8.29
CA ILE A 238 6.33 -1.52 -7.07
C ILE A 238 5.78 -2.27 -5.85
N GLU A 239 4.47 -2.39 -5.70
CA GLU A 239 3.86 -3.16 -4.60
C GLU A 239 4.34 -4.63 -4.60
N GLU A 240 4.40 -5.27 -5.77
CA GLU A 240 4.86 -6.66 -5.92
C GLU A 240 6.35 -6.80 -5.59
N PHE A 241 7.20 -5.93 -6.11
CA PHE A 241 8.66 -5.93 -5.87
C PHE A 241 9.01 -5.69 -4.40
N THR A 242 8.17 -4.96 -3.68
CA THR A 242 8.36 -4.65 -2.26
C THR A 242 7.63 -5.62 -1.33
N LYS A 243 7.08 -6.73 -1.85
CA LYS A 243 6.29 -7.71 -1.09
C LYS A 243 5.14 -7.06 -0.31
N TYR A 244 4.52 -6.07 -0.91
CA TYR A 244 3.42 -5.28 -0.35
C TYR A 244 3.81 -4.42 0.88
N ASP A 245 5.11 -4.09 1.03
CA ASP A 245 5.59 -3.05 1.95
C ASP A 245 6.30 -1.90 1.19
N PRO A 246 5.57 -1.10 0.37
CA PRO A 246 6.18 0.02 -0.34
C PRO A 246 6.66 1.14 0.59
N SER A 247 6.15 1.24 1.83
CA SER A 247 6.54 2.29 2.77
C SER A 247 8.04 2.19 3.14
N SER A 248 8.51 0.99 3.42
CA SER A 248 9.93 0.74 3.70
C SER A 248 10.81 1.03 2.48
N PHE A 249 10.38 0.59 1.30
CA PHE A 249 11.07 0.91 0.05
C PHE A 249 11.16 2.42 -0.20
N VAL A 250 10.05 3.16 -0.09
CA VAL A 250 10.04 4.62 -0.32
C VAL A 250 10.95 5.34 0.66
N ARG A 251 11.00 4.91 1.92
CA ARG A 251 11.97 5.47 2.89
C ARG A 251 13.40 5.27 2.42
N ASP A 252 13.75 4.08 1.96
CA ASP A 252 15.11 3.76 1.51
C ASP A 252 15.44 4.46 0.19
N TYR A 253 14.47 4.58 -0.73
CA TYR A 253 14.57 5.35 -1.96
C TYR A 253 14.84 6.84 -1.69
N LEU A 254 14.07 7.48 -0.81
CA LEU A 254 14.29 8.87 -0.41
C LEU A 254 15.62 9.06 0.31
N THR A 255 16.00 8.11 1.16
CA THR A 255 17.30 8.09 1.82
C THR A 255 18.44 8.09 0.80
N MET A 256 18.34 7.25 -0.23
CA MET A 256 19.30 7.20 -1.35
C MET A 256 19.35 8.52 -2.11
N LYS A 257 18.18 9.09 -2.47
CA LYS A 257 18.11 10.34 -3.27
C LYS A 257 18.59 11.56 -2.48
N GLN A 258 18.18 11.70 -1.22
CA GLN A 258 18.46 12.89 -0.42
C GLN A 258 19.72 12.75 0.49
N GLY A 259 20.14 11.53 0.79
CA GLY A 259 21.21 11.26 1.78
C GLY A 259 20.81 11.54 3.23
N LYS A 260 19.53 11.58 3.50
CA LYS A 260 18.95 11.79 4.84
C LYS A 260 17.92 10.70 5.11
N ILE A 261 17.92 10.18 6.35
CA ILE A 261 17.00 9.11 6.74
C ILE A 261 15.72 9.73 7.23
N GLY A 262 14.62 9.43 6.53
CA GLY A 262 13.29 9.82 6.93
C GLY A 262 12.72 8.91 8.03
N ARG A 263 11.87 9.47 8.89
CA ARG A 263 11.04 8.68 9.80
C ARG A 263 9.94 8.00 9.00
N ILE A 264 9.72 6.70 9.22
CA ILE A 264 8.74 5.90 8.48
C ILE A 264 7.31 6.45 8.64
N ASP A 265 6.95 6.94 9.82
CA ASP A 265 5.64 7.51 10.14
C ASP A 265 5.41 8.92 9.55
N LYS A 266 6.39 9.49 8.85
CA LYS A 266 6.33 10.80 8.18
C LYS A 266 6.79 10.75 6.74
N ILE A 267 6.94 9.54 6.19
CA ILE A 267 7.57 9.37 4.88
C ILE A 267 6.74 10.00 3.75
N TYR A 268 5.43 10.06 3.90
CA TYR A 268 4.54 10.74 2.97
C TYR A 268 4.88 12.24 2.83
N PHE A 269 5.05 12.95 3.94
CA PHE A 269 5.37 14.39 3.90
C PHE A 269 6.74 14.64 3.28
N ILE A 270 7.74 13.80 3.62
CA ILE A 270 9.09 13.88 3.05
C ILE A 270 9.05 13.59 1.55
N PHE A 271 8.23 12.63 1.13
CA PHE A 271 8.04 12.28 -0.29
C PHE A 271 7.39 13.44 -1.06
N LYS A 272 6.35 14.04 -0.51
CA LYS A 272 5.64 15.16 -1.11
C LYS A 272 6.58 16.35 -1.33
N GLU A 273 7.33 16.75 -0.28
CA GLU A 273 8.36 17.80 -0.38
C GLU A 273 9.40 17.47 -1.46
N TYR A 274 9.90 16.23 -1.47
CA TYR A 274 10.86 15.79 -2.49
C TYR A 274 10.28 15.87 -3.91
N ALA A 275 9.05 15.41 -4.12
CA ALA A 275 8.39 15.42 -5.42
C ALA A 275 8.15 16.84 -5.95
N GLU A 276 7.81 17.78 -5.05
CA GLU A 276 7.65 19.20 -5.36
C GLU A 276 9.01 19.84 -5.71
N ASP A 277 10.07 19.54 -4.95
CA ASP A 277 11.41 20.11 -5.16
C ASP A 277 12.05 19.69 -6.49
N ILE A 278 11.90 18.41 -6.89
CA ILE A 278 12.51 17.92 -8.14
C ILE A 278 11.79 18.41 -9.39
N SER A 279 10.54 18.89 -9.28
CA SER A 279 9.75 19.50 -10.37
C SER A 279 9.65 18.63 -11.63
N VAL A 280 9.60 17.29 -11.49
CA VAL A 280 9.37 16.35 -12.59
C VAL A 280 7.90 15.93 -12.63
N ASP A 281 7.42 15.48 -13.78
CA ASP A 281 6.10 14.94 -13.91
C ASP A 281 5.95 13.60 -13.16
N ARG A 282 4.71 13.22 -12.85
CA ARG A 282 4.40 12.04 -12.05
C ARG A 282 4.77 10.73 -12.72
N ALA A 283 4.68 10.67 -14.04
CA ALA A 283 5.04 9.47 -14.80
C ALA A 283 6.55 9.24 -14.72
N THR A 284 7.36 10.26 -14.92
CA THR A 284 8.83 10.21 -14.76
C THR A 284 9.23 9.81 -13.35
N LEU A 285 8.57 10.35 -12.32
CA LEU A 285 8.84 9.99 -10.91
C LEU A 285 8.48 8.52 -10.63
N LEU A 286 7.33 8.05 -11.11
CA LEU A 286 6.90 6.66 -10.98
C LEU A 286 7.82 5.69 -11.72
N GLU A 287 8.31 6.06 -12.93
CA GLU A 287 9.28 5.27 -13.68
C GLU A 287 10.59 5.13 -12.91
N ASP A 288 11.12 6.23 -12.35
CA ASP A 288 12.33 6.20 -11.53
C ASP A 288 12.13 5.34 -10.27
N MET A 289 11.01 5.51 -9.58
CA MET A 289 10.68 4.66 -8.42
C MET A 289 10.57 3.18 -8.80
N HIS A 290 9.92 2.85 -9.90
CA HIS A 290 9.79 1.48 -10.40
C HIS A 290 11.15 0.86 -10.73
N HIS A 291 12.04 1.63 -11.38
CA HIS A 291 13.41 1.20 -11.65
C HIS A 291 14.13 0.79 -10.35
N TYR A 292 14.09 1.65 -9.32
CA TYR A 292 14.74 1.35 -8.06
C TYR A 292 14.01 0.28 -7.23
N ALA A 293 12.69 0.14 -7.35
CA ALA A 293 11.95 -0.96 -6.72
C ALA A 293 12.37 -2.33 -7.26
N LYS A 294 12.66 -2.42 -8.56
CA LYS A 294 13.22 -3.63 -9.18
C LYS A 294 14.58 -3.99 -8.60
N ILE A 295 15.48 -3.00 -8.45
CA ILE A 295 16.79 -3.22 -7.82
C ILE A 295 16.62 -3.59 -6.34
N TYR A 296 15.74 -2.92 -5.61
CA TYR A 296 15.39 -3.25 -4.23
C TYR A 296 14.95 -4.71 -4.09
N CYS A 297 14.07 -5.18 -4.97
CA CYS A 297 13.62 -6.56 -5.03
C CYS A 297 14.78 -7.54 -5.27
N GLN A 298 15.69 -7.20 -6.20
CA GLN A 298 16.86 -8.02 -6.49
C GLN A 298 17.80 -8.11 -5.29
N VAL A 299 18.00 -7.00 -4.58
CA VAL A 299 18.79 -6.95 -3.33
C VAL A 299 18.11 -7.79 -2.24
N ASP A 300 16.81 -7.59 -2.05
CA ASP A 300 16.04 -8.28 -1.01
C ASP A 300 15.95 -9.79 -1.22
N ASN A 301 15.99 -10.26 -2.46
CA ASN A 301 15.97 -11.67 -2.79
C ASN A 301 17.37 -12.27 -3.08
N ALA A 302 18.44 -11.47 -2.94
CA ALA A 302 19.80 -11.83 -3.34
C ALA A 302 19.85 -12.40 -4.77
N ALA A 303 19.26 -11.69 -5.72
CA ALA A 303 19.09 -12.09 -7.13
C ALA A 303 19.64 -11.01 -8.08
N ILE A 304 20.89 -10.58 -7.86
CA ILE A 304 21.53 -9.45 -8.57
C ILE A 304 22.37 -9.87 -9.76
N GLY A 305 22.63 -11.16 -9.97
CA GLY A 305 23.48 -11.63 -11.06
C GLY A 305 23.83 -13.09 -10.93
N SER A 306 25.14 -13.40 -11.03
CA SER A 306 25.63 -14.77 -10.93
C SER A 306 25.38 -15.40 -9.55
N GLU A 307 25.44 -16.73 -9.48
CA GLU A 307 25.33 -17.48 -8.23
C GLU A 307 26.36 -17.02 -7.18
N LYS A 308 27.57 -16.67 -7.63
CA LYS A 308 28.65 -16.15 -6.78
C LYS A 308 28.25 -14.82 -6.12
N LEU A 309 27.72 -13.86 -6.88
CA LEU A 309 27.27 -12.58 -6.36
C LEU A 309 26.04 -12.75 -5.45
N ASN A 310 25.10 -13.58 -5.85
CA ASN A 310 23.89 -13.86 -5.09
C ASN A 310 24.20 -14.47 -3.73
N ARG A 311 25.15 -15.44 -3.69
CA ARG A 311 25.62 -16.03 -2.43
C ARG A 311 26.28 -14.98 -1.53
N LYS A 312 27.12 -14.12 -2.10
CA LYS A 312 27.81 -13.06 -1.35
C LYS A 312 26.82 -12.05 -0.75
N LEU A 313 25.85 -11.61 -1.53
CA LEU A 313 24.80 -10.70 -1.04
C LEU A 313 23.94 -11.37 0.04
N ASN A 314 23.62 -12.65 -0.11
CA ASN A 314 22.87 -13.38 0.90
C ASN A 314 23.64 -13.50 2.23
N GLN A 315 24.96 -13.67 2.20
CA GLN A 315 25.82 -13.63 3.40
C GLN A 315 25.69 -12.26 4.11
N ILE A 316 25.77 -11.16 3.35
CA ILE A 316 25.61 -9.81 3.91
C ILE A 316 24.21 -9.66 4.56
N ARG A 317 23.16 -10.18 3.92
CA ARG A 317 21.79 -10.12 4.46
C ARG A 317 21.65 -10.84 5.81
N THR A 318 22.37 -11.94 6.03
CA THR A 318 22.34 -12.65 7.33
C THR A 318 22.91 -11.80 8.49
N LEU A 319 23.61 -10.72 8.19
CA LEU A 319 24.13 -9.77 9.17
C LEU A 319 23.14 -8.65 9.54
N ASP A 320 21.87 -8.79 9.21
CA ASP A 320 20.80 -7.79 9.44
C ASP A 320 21.04 -6.45 8.73
N SER A 321 21.21 -6.51 7.42
CA SER A 321 21.80 -5.43 6.61
C SER A 321 20.79 -4.57 5.83
N THR A 322 19.50 -4.53 6.18
CA THR A 322 18.50 -3.67 5.50
C THR A 322 18.89 -2.19 5.49
N ILE A 323 19.67 -1.76 6.49
CA ILE A 323 20.24 -0.41 6.60
C ILE A 323 21.10 -0.02 5.37
N ALA A 324 21.68 -1.01 4.68
CA ALA A 324 22.53 -0.78 3.50
C ALA A 324 21.74 -0.71 2.17
N TYR A 325 20.42 -0.91 2.17
CA TYR A 325 19.62 -0.90 0.94
C TYR A 325 19.72 0.40 0.15
N PRO A 326 19.74 1.61 0.76
CA PRO A 326 19.98 2.83 0.01
C PRO A 326 21.32 2.84 -0.76
N PHE A 327 22.38 2.30 -0.14
CA PHE A 327 23.68 2.16 -0.79
C PHE A 327 23.61 1.12 -1.92
N PHE A 328 23.03 -0.05 -1.70
CA PHE A 328 22.98 -1.10 -2.71
C PHE A 328 22.14 -0.69 -3.92
N MET A 329 21.00 -0.03 -3.75
CA MET A 329 20.22 0.48 -4.87
C MET A 329 21.04 1.43 -5.73
N ALA A 330 21.71 2.40 -5.12
CA ALA A 330 22.54 3.36 -5.85
C ALA A 330 23.77 2.69 -6.50
N PHE A 331 24.41 1.77 -5.80
CA PHE A 331 25.60 1.07 -6.31
C PHE A 331 25.27 0.14 -7.49
N PHE A 332 24.21 -0.66 -7.42
CA PHE A 332 23.86 -1.58 -8.51
C PHE A 332 23.34 -0.84 -9.75
N ASP A 333 22.62 0.27 -9.55
CA ASP A 333 22.26 1.16 -10.67
C ASP A 333 23.53 1.72 -11.35
N TYR A 334 24.46 2.24 -10.56
CA TYR A 334 25.74 2.72 -11.07
C TYR A 334 26.53 1.61 -11.77
N ALA A 335 26.69 0.45 -11.13
CA ALA A 335 27.43 -0.68 -11.68
C ALA A 335 26.89 -1.12 -13.06
N SER A 336 25.56 -1.15 -13.20
CA SER A 336 24.89 -1.45 -14.46
C SER A 336 25.16 -0.38 -15.51
N LYS A 337 25.09 0.90 -15.15
CA LYS A 337 25.28 2.03 -16.08
C LYS A 337 26.70 2.15 -16.62
N VAL A 338 27.71 1.88 -15.77
CA VAL A 338 29.12 1.96 -16.17
C VAL A 338 29.69 0.62 -16.65
N GLY A 339 28.91 -0.47 -16.56
CA GLY A 339 29.33 -1.80 -17.00
C GLY A 339 30.41 -2.42 -16.11
N LEU A 340 30.33 -2.28 -14.77
CA LEU A 340 31.28 -2.94 -13.87
C LEU A 340 31.24 -4.46 -14.06
N VAL A 341 32.44 -5.06 -14.15
CA VAL A 341 32.54 -6.51 -14.26
C VAL A 341 32.24 -7.21 -12.93
N GLU A 342 31.81 -8.47 -13.00
CA GLU A 342 31.39 -9.26 -11.83
C GLU A 342 32.40 -9.23 -10.67
N ASN A 343 33.70 -9.31 -10.99
CA ASN A 343 34.72 -9.32 -9.96
C ASN A 343 34.85 -7.99 -9.20
N GLU A 344 34.59 -6.89 -9.86
CA GLU A 344 34.58 -5.55 -9.22
C GLU A 344 33.39 -5.44 -8.28
N ILE A 345 32.21 -5.86 -8.73
CA ILE A 345 30.98 -5.91 -7.90
C ILE A 345 31.22 -6.80 -6.67
N TYR A 346 31.79 -7.98 -6.88
CA TYR A 346 32.10 -8.92 -5.79
C TYR A 346 33.04 -8.29 -4.75
N ARG A 347 34.09 -7.59 -5.19
CA ARG A 347 35.04 -6.89 -4.27
C ARG A 347 34.35 -5.79 -3.48
N VAL A 348 33.41 -5.05 -4.08
CA VAL A 348 32.62 -4.03 -3.35
C VAL A 348 31.78 -4.72 -2.26
N LEU A 349 31.08 -5.79 -2.58
CA LEU A 349 30.31 -6.57 -1.60
C LEU A 349 31.19 -7.12 -0.49
N ASP A 350 32.41 -7.59 -0.82
CA ASP A 350 33.39 -8.11 0.13
C ASP A 350 33.83 -7.04 1.15
N VAL A 351 34.08 -5.83 0.69
CA VAL A 351 34.43 -4.69 1.55
C VAL A 351 33.26 -4.33 2.48
N ILE A 352 32.02 -4.31 1.97
CA ILE A 352 30.83 -4.01 2.78
C ILE A 352 30.62 -5.10 3.84
N GLU A 353 30.75 -6.38 3.47
CA GLU A 353 30.68 -7.48 4.43
C GLU A 353 31.76 -7.38 5.50
N ALA A 354 33.01 -7.14 5.09
CA ALA A 354 34.12 -6.99 6.01
C ALA A 354 33.89 -5.82 6.99
N TYR A 355 33.41 -4.70 6.49
CA TYR A 355 33.08 -3.54 7.34
C TYR A 355 32.01 -3.90 8.38
N TRP A 356 30.96 -4.61 7.96
CA TRP A 356 29.87 -5.01 8.85
C TRP A 356 30.32 -6.07 9.87
N ALA A 357 30.93 -7.16 9.40
CA ALA A 357 31.37 -8.26 10.24
C ALA A 357 32.37 -7.80 11.32
N ARG A 358 33.35 -6.96 10.94
CA ARG A 358 34.32 -6.40 11.92
C ARG A 358 33.62 -5.59 13.00
N ARG A 359 32.62 -4.79 12.64
CA ARG A 359 31.85 -3.98 13.60
C ARG A 359 31.01 -4.84 14.54
N ILE A 360 30.42 -5.94 14.05
CA ILE A 360 29.71 -6.92 14.90
C ILE A 360 30.70 -7.54 15.89
N ILE A 361 31.85 -8.01 15.42
CA ILE A 361 32.90 -8.61 16.29
C ILE A 361 33.33 -7.62 17.36
N CYS A 362 33.55 -6.36 17.00
CA CYS A 362 33.94 -5.31 17.93
C CYS A 362 32.74 -4.70 18.72
N ASN A 363 31.55 -5.27 18.59
CA ASN A 363 30.32 -4.82 19.27
C ASN A 363 30.06 -3.32 19.15
N LEU A 364 30.31 -2.77 17.98
CA LEU A 364 30.07 -1.36 17.71
C LEU A 364 28.58 -1.14 17.35
N PRO A 365 27.95 -0.07 17.84
CA PRO A 365 26.54 0.19 17.61
C PRO A 365 26.22 0.38 16.12
N SER A 366 25.12 -0.22 15.66
CA SER A 366 24.67 -0.15 14.25
C SER A 366 24.04 1.21 13.88
N ASN A 367 23.54 1.99 14.85
CA ASN A 367 22.85 3.27 14.60
C ASN A 367 23.65 4.26 13.74
N ALA A 368 24.98 4.26 13.86
CA ALA A 368 25.84 5.10 13.03
C ALA A 368 25.86 4.69 11.56
N LEU A 369 25.63 3.41 11.27
CA LEU A 369 25.66 2.85 9.91
C LEU A 369 24.56 3.41 9.03
N ASN A 370 23.40 3.72 9.59
CA ASN A 370 22.32 4.39 8.87
C ASN A 370 22.82 5.64 8.13
N LYS A 371 23.56 6.51 8.83
CA LYS A 371 24.12 7.74 8.25
C LYS A 371 25.24 7.45 7.25
N VAL A 372 26.00 6.40 7.46
CA VAL A 372 27.05 5.99 6.53
C VAL A 372 26.43 5.54 5.22
N PHE A 373 25.52 4.57 5.24
CA PHE A 373 24.93 4.02 4.04
C PHE A 373 23.99 4.97 3.29
N ALA A 374 23.41 5.95 3.98
CA ALA A 374 22.64 7.01 3.35
C ALA A 374 23.47 7.89 2.38
N THR A 375 24.78 8.01 2.59
CA THR A 375 25.64 8.91 1.80
C THR A 375 26.81 8.21 1.11
N LEU A 376 27.12 6.96 1.46
CA LEU A 376 28.36 6.28 1.09
C LEU A 376 28.60 6.27 -0.45
N HIS A 377 27.60 5.91 -1.24
CA HIS A 377 27.74 5.91 -2.69
C HIS A 377 28.07 7.31 -3.24
N ARG A 378 27.34 8.33 -2.79
CA ARG A 378 27.59 9.73 -3.17
C ARG A 378 28.97 10.21 -2.70
N ASP A 379 29.38 9.82 -1.49
CA ASP A 379 30.72 10.17 -0.97
C ASP A 379 31.81 9.56 -1.86
N VAL A 380 31.64 8.30 -2.30
CA VAL A 380 32.56 7.63 -3.23
C VAL A 380 32.59 8.37 -4.58
N LEU A 381 31.44 8.62 -5.22
CA LEU A 381 31.39 9.30 -6.50
C LEU A 381 31.97 10.71 -6.46
N ASN A 382 31.79 11.45 -5.37
CA ASN A 382 32.38 12.76 -5.18
C ASN A 382 33.92 12.74 -5.19
N HIS A 383 34.53 11.64 -4.79
CA HIS A 383 35.99 11.48 -4.84
C HIS A 383 36.45 10.97 -6.21
N VAL A 384 35.73 10.01 -6.82
CA VAL A 384 36.02 9.54 -8.17
C VAL A 384 35.99 10.68 -9.18
N ASN A 385 34.94 11.52 -9.14
CA ASN A 385 34.76 12.63 -10.09
C ASN A 385 35.71 13.84 -9.87
N LYS A 386 36.37 13.91 -8.73
CA LYS A 386 37.36 14.97 -8.43
C LYS A 386 38.79 14.63 -8.85
N ALA A 387 39.04 13.39 -9.25
CA ALA A 387 40.36 12.99 -9.76
C ALA A 387 40.63 13.66 -11.11
N THR A 388 41.64 14.50 -11.17
CA THR A 388 41.98 15.32 -12.33
C THR A 388 43.15 14.75 -13.16
N ASP A 389 43.75 13.63 -12.73
CA ASP A 389 44.89 12.99 -13.36
C ASP A 389 44.48 11.77 -14.20
N ASP A 390 45.36 11.36 -15.12
CA ASP A 390 45.21 10.24 -16.06
C ASP A 390 44.92 8.86 -15.41
N SER A 391 44.99 8.78 -14.08
CA SER A 391 44.62 7.62 -13.28
C SER A 391 43.36 7.88 -12.45
N VAL A 392 42.17 7.74 -13.06
CA VAL A 392 40.91 7.73 -12.29
C VAL A 392 40.93 6.55 -11.35
N PRO A 393 40.91 6.77 -10.02
CA PRO A 393 40.94 5.66 -9.05
C PRO A 393 39.69 4.78 -9.21
N SER A 394 39.84 3.47 -9.05
CA SER A 394 38.71 2.56 -9.15
C SER A 394 37.68 2.84 -8.07
N TYR A 395 36.41 2.56 -8.37
CA TYR A 395 35.32 2.74 -7.39
C TYR A 395 35.64 2.07 -6.04
N ILE A 396 36.24 0.88 -6.09
CA ILE A 396 36.56 0.11 -4.87
C ILE A 396 37.67 0.75 -4.06
N ASP A 397 38.71 1.29 -4.68
CA ASP A 397 39.82 1.93 -3.96
C ASP A 397 39.31 3.17 -3.23
N VAL A 398 38.43 3.93 -3.86
CA VAL A 398 37.78 5.09 -3.26
C VAL A 398 36.81 4.66 -2.14
N LEU A 399 36.04 3.58 -2.33
CA LEU A 399 35.16 3.03 -1.30
C LEU A 399 35.96 2.69 -0.01
N ILE A 400 37.07 1.96 -0.17
CA ILE A 400 37.95 1.59 0.95
C ILE A 400 38.47 2.87 1.61
N TYR A 401 38.98 3.83 0.85
CA TYR A 401 39.47 5.10 1.36
C TYR A 401 38.40 5.86 2.17
N VAL A 402 37.19 5.99 1.64
CA VAL A 402 36.07 6.66 2.29
C VAL A 402 35.69 5.97 3.60
N LEU A 403 35.63 4.63 3.61
CA LEU A 403 35.30 3.86 4.81
C LEU A 403 36.42 3.95 5.88
N LEU A 404 37.69 3.88 5.49
CA LEU A 404 38.82 4.02 6.41
C LEU A 404 38.93 5.43 7.04
N LYS A 405 38.46 6.46 6.36
CA LYS A 405 38.37 7.82 6.89
C LYS A 405 37.22 8.04 7.88
N LYS A 406 36.23 7.12 7.94
CA LYS A 406 35.17 7.22 8.96
C LYS A 406 35.78 7.01 10.35
N GLY A 407 35.39 7.87 11.27
CA GLY A 407 35.88 7.83 12.65
C GLY A 407 34.75 7.72 13.67
N ARG A 408 35.10 7.73 14.96
CA ARG A 408 34.17 7.64 16.08
C ARG A 408 33.22 6.41 15.97
N SER A 409 31.92 6.63 16.06
CA SER A 409 30.91 5.58 15.99
C SER A 409 30.79 4.90 14.62
N SER A 410 31.43 5.43 13.58
CA SER A 410 31.40 4.89 12.21
C SER A 410 32.72 4.26 11.77
N VAL A 411 33.65 4.05 12.68
CA VAL A 411 35.01 3.53 12.41
C VAL A 411 34.95 2.17 11.67
N PHE A 412 35.90 1.95 10.75
CA PHE A 412 36.24 0.65 10.22
C PHE A 412 37.26 0.00 11.14
N PRO A 413 36.91 -1.06 11.88
CA PRO A 413 37.82 -1.66 12.85
C PRO A 413 39.11 -2.22 12.21
N SER A 414 40.26 -1.95 12.82
CA SER A 414 41.53 -2.51 12.41
C SER A 414 41.66 -4.01 12.72
N ASP A 415 42.68 -4.66 12.14
CA ASP A 415 42.92 -6.09 12.41
C ASP A 415 43.31 -6.33 13.88
N GLU A 416 43.96 -5.35 14.52
CA GLU A 416 44.36 -5.44 15.95
C GLU A 416 43.12 -5.40 16.86
N GLU A 417 42.20 -4.47 16.61
CA GLU A 417 40.95 -4.36 17.35
C GLU A 417 40.09 -5.62 17.19
N VAL A 418 39.91 -6.12 15.94
CA VAL A 418 39.17 -7.36 15.68
C VAL A 418 39.79 -8.56 16.37
N ARG A 419 41.13 -8.72 16.30
CA ARG A 419 41.85 -9.82 16.99
C ARG A 419 41.74 -9.74 18.51
N GLY A 420 41.78 -8.55 19.07
CA GLY A 420 41.63 -8.31 20.51
C GLY A 420 40.24 -8.73 20.99
N ASP A 421 39.20 -8.22 20.35
CA ASP A 421 37.81 -8.49 20.72
C ASP A 421 37.38 -9.95 20.43
N PHE A 422 37.86 -10.54 19.33
CA PHE A 422 37.55 -11.94 18.98
C PHE A 422 38.06 -12.95 20.02
N LYS A 423 39.17 -12.67 20.70
CA LYS A 423 39.75 -13.53 21.76
C LYS A 423 38.97 -13.45 23.08
N THR A 424 38.30 -12.36 23.34
CA THR A 424 37.72 -12.05 24.65
C THR A 424 36.19 -12.19 24.67
N ARG A 425 35.55 -12.31 23.54
CA ARG A 425 34.06 -12.31 23.43
C ARG A 425 33.50 -13.64 22.91
N GLN A 426 32.36 -14.02 23.44
CA GLN A 426 31.52 -15.03 22.85
C GLN A 426 30.83 -14.45 21.60
N VAL A 427 31.33 -14.81 20.43
CA VAL A 427 30.80 -14.36 19.12
C VAL A 427 29.54 -15.16 18.70
N TYR A 428 29.29 -16.30 19.34
CA TYR A 428 28.11 -17.12 19.15
C TYR A 428 27.15 -16.94 20.33
N LYS A 429 25.93 -16.54 20.04
CA LYS A 429 24.77 -16.67 20.93
C LYS A 429 23.89 -17.79 20.43
#